data_52336451f743a0a03f39311bcde99afe
#
_entry.id   52336451f743a0a03f39311bcde99afe
#
_cell.length_a   1.000
_cell.length_b   1.000
_cell.length_c   1.000
_cell.angle_alpha   90.00
_cell.angle_beta   90.00
_cell.angle_gamma   90.00
#
_symmetry.space_group_name_H-M   'P 1'
#
loop_
_entity.id
_entity.type
_entity.pdbx_description
1 polymer ?
#
loop_
_entity_poly.entity_id
_entity_poly.type
_entity_poly.pdbx_seq_one_letter_code
_entity_poly.pdbx_strand_id
1 'polypeptide(L)'
;MKLAVFAYTRAGCRTAGRVCRALPEAERCCYAPPRLEAPGFAALDAGVYGEAFANMDALIFVGACGVAVRSIAPFVRDKKTDPAVLCLDERASFVIPLLSGHIGGANALAARLAGALGAKAVITTATDVNGKFAVDAWAAQNGCAIEDFALAKRFAAEILEHDLPLCSEFPVCPPLPGGVVAAEEGPFGVYIGCRTESPFGVTLRLIPRKLRVGLGCRRGTEQAAIETAVRQVFRENRLALAAISGVSSIDLKQDEPGLLAACRANGWQARFYSAAQLRAVPGSFTGSRFVASVTGVDNVCERAVLYGGGRLLVQKQALGGVTVAVAEEPWEVRFG
;
A
#
# COMPACT_ATOMS: atom_id res chain seq x y z
N MET A 1 -3.72 -12.70 0.62
CA MET A 1 -2.66 -12.91 1.63
C MET A 1 -2.27 -14.36 1.64
N LYS A 2 -0.98 -14.65 1.51
CA LYS A 2 -0.41 -16.01 1.57
C LYS A 2 0.10 -16.31 2.97
N LEU A 3 -0.32 -17.42 3.56
CA LEU A 3 0.03 -17.81 4.92
C LEU A 3 0.76 -19.14 4.98
N ALA A 4 1.79 -19.24 5.81
CA ALA A 4 2.31 -20.52 6.31
C ALA A 4 1.93 -20.69 7.79
N VAL A 5 1.34 -21.82 8.14
CA VAL A 5 0.97 -22.16 9.52
C VAL A 5 1.72 -23.40 9.96
N PHE A 6 2.50 -23.28 11.03
CA PHE A 6 3.35 -24.34 11.58
C PHE A 6 2.79 -24.84 12.90
N ALA A 7 2.62 -26.15 13.04
CA ALA A 7 2.18 -26.77 14.28
C ALA A 7 3.07 -27.99 14.61
N TYR A 8 3.34 -28.24 15.89
CA TYR A 8 4.33 -29.23 16.33
C TYR A 8 3.75 -30.38 17.14
N THR A 9 2.47 -30.28 17.48
CA THR A 9 1.74 -31.26 18.27
C THR A 9 0.32 -31.44 17.73
N ARG A 10 -0.39 -32.50 18.12
CA ARG A 10 -1.79 -32.71 17.74
C ARG A 10 -2.71 -31.59 18.25
N ALA A 11 -2.44 -31.04 19.44
CA ALA A 11 -3.17 -29.87 19.96
C ALA A 11 -2.92 -28.64 19.10
N GLY A 12 -1.65 -28.39 18.76
CA GLY A 12 -1.25 -27.30 17.85
C GLY A 12 -1.92 -27.42 16.48
N CYS A 13 -2.02 -28.62 15.89
CA CYS A 13 -2.71 -28.82 14.63
C CYS A 13 -4.21 -28.45 14.70
N ARG A 14 -4.89 -28.76 15.81
CA ARG A 14 -6.29 -28.32 16.03
C ARG A 14 -6.41 -26.80 16.08
N THR A 15 -5.48 -26.15 16.79
CA THR A 15 -5.42 -24.68 16.89
C THR A 15 -5.06 -24.04 15.55
N ALA A 16 -4.14 -24.60 14.78
CA ALA A 16 -3.86 -24.18 13.41
C ALA A 16 -5.12 -24.24 12.53
N GLY A 17 -5.93 -25.27 12.68
CA GLY A 17 -7.25 -25.37 12.01
C GLY A 17 -8.22 -24.25 12.42
N ARG A 18 -8.19 -23.79 13.71
CA ARG A 18 -8.96 -22.61 14.14
C ARG A 18 -8.44 -21.32 13.48
N VAL A 19 -7.14 -21.13 13.45
CA VAL A 19 -6.48 -20.00 12.76
C VAL A 19 -6.90 -19.95 11.29
N CYS A 20 -6.86 -21.09 10.60
CA CYS A 20 -7.28 -21.18 9.20
C CYS A 20 -8.75 -20.80 8.98
N ARG A 21 -9.63 -21.16 9.89
CA ARG A 21 -11.06 -20.77 9.82
C ARG A 21 -11.28 -19.29 10.13
N ALA A 22 -10.43 -18.68 10.96
CA ALA A 22 -10.49 -17.26 11.28
C ALA A 22 -10.02 -16.35 10.12
N LEU A 23 -9.32 -16.92 9.11
CA LEU A 23 -8.78 -16.21 7.94
C LEU A 23 -9.22 -16.93 6.65
N PRO A 24 -10.51 -16.98 6.34
CA PRO A 24 -11.04 -17.77 5.22
C PRO A 24 -10.57 -17.29 3.85
N GLU A 25 -10.27 -16.00 3.71
CA GLU A 25 -9.80 -15.36 2.48
C GLU A 25 -8.30 -15.58 2.18
N ALA A 26 -7.54 -16.15 3.13
CA ALA A 26 -6.12 -16.37 2.94
C ALA A 26 -5.82 -17.66 2.16
N GLU A 27 -4.94 -17.59 1.19
CA GLU A 27 -4.26 -18.73 0.61
C GLU A 27 -3.26 -19.28 1.64
N ARG A 28 -3.36 -20.56 2.01
CA ARG A 28 -2.65 -21.11 3.17
C ARG A 28 -2.00 -22.44 2.92
N CYS A 29 -0.81 -22.61 3.46
CA CYS A 29 -0.12 -23.88 3.60
C CYS A 29 0.07 -24.19 5.09
N CYS A 30 -0.31 -25.38 5.52
CA CYS A 30 -0.13 -25.83 6.90
C CYS A 30 0.95 -26.91 6.96
N TYR A 31 1.84 -26.83 7.94
CA TYR A 31 2.97 -27.73 8.09
C TYR A 31 3.00 -28.36 9.49
N ALA A 32 3.25 -29.68 9.55
CA ALA A 32 3.42 -30.40 10.80
C ALA A 32 4.47 -31.53 10.65
N PRO A 33 5.13 -31.94 11.73
CA PRO A 33 6.03 -33.09 11.70
C PRO A 33 5.30 -34.34 11.16
N PRO A 34 5.93 -35.11 10.26
CA PRO A 34 5.29 -36.31 9.63
C PRO A 34 4.73 -37.29 10.65
N ARG A 35 5.37 -37.47 11.80
CA ARG A 35 4.96 -38.34 12.91
C ARG A 35 3.56 -38.05 13.46
N LEU A 36 2.99 -36.88 13.17
CA LEU A 36 1.65 -36.51 13.67
C LEU A 36 0.54 -36.99 12.76
N GLU A 37 0.85 -37.35 11.49
CA GLU A 37 -0.11 -37.80 10.48
C GLU A 37 -1.34 -36.89 10.40
N ALA A 38 -1.10 -35.54 10.43
CA ALA A 38 -2.16 -34.54 10.52
C ALA A 38 -2.82 -34.32 9.14
N PRO A 39 -4.12 -34.65 8.94
CA PRO A 39 -4.78 -34.45 7.67
C PRO A 39 -4.78 -32.98 7.26
N GLY A 40 -4.44 -32.70 6.00
CA GLY A 40 -4.37 -31.35 5.45
C GLY A 40 -3.10 -30.55 5.82
N PHE A 41 -2.11 -31.20 6.43
CA PHE A 41 -0.80 -30.64 6.69
C PHE A 41 0.25 -31.28 5.78
N ALA A 42 1.11 -30.46 5.20
CA ALA A 42 2.31 -30.91 4.53
C ALA A 42 3.40 -31.30 5.56
N ALA A 43 4.34 -32.12 5.13
CA ALA A 43 5.46 -32.51 5.99
C ALA A 43 6.35 -31.30 6.32
N LEU A 44 6.63 -31.14 7.61
CA LEU A 44 7.56 -30.11 8.09
C LEU A 44 8.98 -30.66 8.03
N ASP A 45 9.81 -30.08 7.18
CA ASP A 45 11.25 -30.29 7.11
C ASP A 45 12.04 -28.99 7.32
N ALA A 46 13.35 -29.06 7.34
CA ALA A 46 14.21 -27.91 7.63
C ALA A 46 14.20 -26.83 6.52
N GLY A 47 13.90 -27.18 5.27
CA GLY A 47 13.88 -26.25 4.14
C GLY A 47 12.63 -25.38 4.08
N VAL A 48 11.52 -25.88 4.61
CA VAL A 48 10.21 -25.20 4.54
C VAL A 48 10.21 -23.82 5.19
N TYR A 49 10.95 -23.61 6.27
CA TYR A 49 10.99 -22.30 6.94
C TYR A 49 11.56 -21.20 6.04
N GLY A 50 12.66 -21.49 5.34
CA GLY A 50 13.28 -20.52 4.43
C GLY A 50 12.42 -20.22 3.22
N GLU A 51 11.82 -21.25 2.64
CA GLU A 51 10.90 -21.11 1.52
C GLU A 51 9.65 -20.29 1.91
N ALA A 52 9.05 -20.60 3.05
CA ALA A 52 7.89 -19.85 3.57
C ALA A 52 8.28 -18.41 3.90
N PHE A 53 9.45 -18.16 4.51
CA PHE A 53 9.90 -16.81 4.84
C PHE A 53 10.12 -15.94 3.60
N ALA A 54 10.55 -16.54 2.49
CA ALA A 54 10.79 -15.83 1.23
C ALA A 54 9.52 -15.55 0.40
N ASN A 55 8.48 -16.41 0.52
CA ASN A 55 7.37 -16.41 -0.43
C ASN A 55 5.99 -16.14 0.17
N MET A 56 5.85 -16.13 1.51
CA MET A 56 4.59 -15.89 2.19
C MET A 56 4.51 -14.47 2.75
N ASP A 57 3.30 -13.95 2.84
CA ASP A 57 3.04 -12.64 3.46
C ASP A 57 3.10 -12.73 4.99
N ALA A 58 2.73 -13.89 5.55
CA ALA A 58 2.80 -14.11 6.99
C ALA A 58 3.11 -15.58 7.37
N LEU A 59 3.84 -15.74 8.47
CA LEU A 59 4.15 -17.02 9.12
C LEU A 59 3.49 -17.06 10.50
N ILE A 60 2.75 -18.12 10.78
CA ILE A 60 2.07 -18.32 12.06
C ILE A 60 2.56 -19.61 12.71
N PHE A 61 3.18 -19.49 13.87
CA PHE A 61 3.69 -20.61 14.64
C PHE A 61 2.74 -20.95 15.79
N VAL A 62 2.22 -22.17 15.81
CA VAL A 62 1.40 -22.67 16.92
C VAL A 62 2.29 -23.55 17.81
N GLY A 63 2.88 -22.94 18.84
CA GLY A 63 3.85 -23.58 19.73
C GLY A 63 4.64 -22.57 20.56
N ALA A 64 5.82 -22.95 21.03
CA ALA A 64 6.65 -22.06 21.84
C ALA A 64 7.34 -20.98 21.00
N CYS A 65 7.37 -19.72 21.48
CA CYS A 65 8.06 -18.60 20.83
C CYS A 65 9.53 -18.93 20.51
N GLY A 66 10.24 -19.64 21.38
CA GLY A 66 11.62 -20.03 21.14
C GLY A 66 11.81 -20.97 19.94
N VAL A 67 10.81 -21.76 19.58
CA VAL A 67 10.82 -22.56 18.32
C VAL A 67 10.68 -21.62 17.13
N ALA A 68 9.68 -20.73 17.15
CA ALA A 68 9.46 -19.75 16.09
C ALA A 68 10.73 -18.92 15.82
N VAL A 69 11.31 -18.32 16.88
CA VAL A 69 12.51 -17.48 16.76
C VAL A 69 13.67 -18.26 16.14
N ARG A 70 13.97 -19.46 16.62
CA ARG A 70 15.07 -20.27 16.04
C ARG A 70 14.83 -20.68 14.60
N SER A 71 13.57 -20.93 14.23
CA SER A 71 13.21 -21.31 12.86
C SER A 71 13.38 -20.16 11.86
N ILE A 72 13.16 -18.92 12.26
CA ILE A 72 13.23 -17.76 11.36
C ILE A 72 14.57 -17.02 11.41
N ALA A 73 15.33 -17.13 12.52
CA ALA A 73 16.54 -16.35 12.75
C ALA A 73 17.55 -16.33 11.58
N PRO A 74 17.78 -17.43 10.83
CA PRO A 74 18.70 -17.43 9.69
C PRO A 74 18.24 -16.58 8.51
N PHE A 75 16.95 -16.22 8.44
CA PHE A 75 16.32 -15.57 7.29
C PHE A 75 15.97 -14.10 7.54
N VAL A 76 15.97 -13.66 8.80
CA VAL A 76 15.63 -12.28 9.19
C VAL A 76 16.65 -11.29 8.62
N ARG A 77 16.16 -10.24 7.92
CA ARG A 77 16.98 -9.25 7.21
C ARG A 77 16.57 -7.81 7.48
N ASP A 78 15.36 -7.42 7.06
CA ASP A 78 14.89 -6.04 7.12
C ASP A 78 13.38 -6.00 7.41
N LYS A 79 12.98 -5.15 8.36
CA LYS A 79 11.58 -4.96 8.75
C LYS A 79 10.64 -4.50 7.63
N LYS A 80 11.17 -4.04 6.49
CA LYS A 80 10.41 -3.60 5.32
C LYS A 80 10.06 -4.74 4.38
N THR A 81 10.86 -5.79 4.37
CA THR A 81 10.75 -6.90 3.42
C THR A 81 10.42 -8.23 4.10
N ASP A 82 10.74 -8.36 5.37
CA ASP A 82 10.48 -9.58 6.12
C ASP A 82 8.97 -9.76 6.34
N PRO A 83 8.43 -10.99 6.21
CA PRO A 83 7.02 -11.28 6.39
C PRO A 83 6.56 -11.01 7.83
N ALA A 84 5.26 -10.86 8.02
CA ALA A 84 4.68 -10.88 9.36
C ALA A 84 4.95 -12.23 10.04
N VAL A 85 5.45 -12.24 11.28
CA VAL A 85 5.62 -13.48 12.04
C VAL A 85 4.86 -13.39 13.35
N LEU A 86 3.97 -14.37 13.56
CA LEU A 86 3.18 -14.50 14.78
C LEU A 86 3.45 -15.85 15.46
N CYS A 87 3.29 -15.85 16.78
CA CYS A 87 3.30 -17.07 17.57
C CYS A 87 2.03 -17.16 18.43
N LEU A 88 1.44 -18.34 18.48
CA LEU A 88 0.31 -18.66 19.35
C LEU A 88 0.67 -19.86 20.24
N ASP A 89 0.21 -19.85 21.47
CA ASP A 89 0.21 -21.07 22.27
C ASP A 89 -0.83 -22.09 21.76
N GLU A 90 -0.68 -23.35 22.11
CA GLU A 90 -1.54 -24.43 21.62
C GLU A 90 -3.03 -24.31 21.99
N ARG A 91 -3.35 -23.52 23.01
CA ARG A 91 -4.74 -23.24 23.43
C ARG A 91 -5.32 -22.02 22.74
N ALA A 92 -4.46 -21.26 22.03
CA ALA A 92 -4.77 -19.95 21.50
C ALA A 92 -5.20 -18.97 22.60
N SER A 93 -4.51 -18.98 23.73
CA SER A 93 -4.74 -17.99 24.81
C SER A 93 -4.09 -16.65 24.45
N PHE A 94 -2.96 -16.70 23.74
CA PHE A 94 -2.18 -15.54 23.35
C PHE A 94 -1.84 -15.57 21.85
N VAL A 95 -1.85 -14.40 21.23
CA VAL A 95 -1.34 -14.16 19.89
C VAL A 95 -0.24 -13.12 19.98
N ILE A 96 0.99 -13.51 19.67
CA ILE A 96 2.19 -12.73 19.90
C ILE A 96 2.82 -12.38 18.56
N PRO A 97 2.82 -11.11 18.10
CA PRO A 97 3.60 -10.69 16.95
C PRO A 97 5.08 -10.70 17.30
N LEU A 98 5.89 -11.46 16.55
CA LEU A 98 7.32 -11.61 16.79
C LEU A 98 8.16 -10.73 15.87
N LEU A 99 7.71 -10.52 14.61
CA LEU A 99 8.45 -9.80 13.58
C LEU A 99 7.51 -9.00 12.69
N SER A 100 8.01 -7.88 12.17
CA SER A 100 7.30 -7.02 11.20
C SER A 100 5.95 -6.51 11.71
N GLY A 101 5.93 -6.00 12.94
CA GLY A 101 4.72 -5.56 13.66
C GLY A 101 3.89 -4.52 12.90
N HIS A 102 4.52 -3.45 12.41
CA HIS A 102 3.88 -2.34 11.72
C HIS A 102 3.76 -2.56 10.21
N ILE A 103 4.82 -2.31 9.44
CA ILE A 103 4.81 -2.37 7.97
C ILE A 103 4.41 -3.76 7.45
N GLY A 104 4.92 -4.82 8.07
CA GLY A 104 4.54 -6.19 7.72
C GLY A 104 3.17 -6.61 8.21
N GLY A 105 2.51 -5.81 9.07
CA GLY A 105 1.13 -6.03 9.52
C GLY A 105 0.95 -7.07 10.63
N ALA A 106 2.02 -7.54 11.30
CA ALA A 106 1.90 -8.57 12.32
C ALA A 106 1.05 -8.13 13.53
N ASN A 107 1.09 -6.84 13.95
CA ASN A 107 0.27 -6.33 15.04
C ASN A 107 -1.22 -6.35 14.68
N ALA A 108 -1.58 -5.88 13.48
CA ALA A 108 -2.96 -5.89 13.00
C ALA A 108 -3.50 -7.32 12.85
N LEU A 109 -2.68 -8.23 12.30
CA LEU A 109 -3.04 -9.64 12.16
C LEU A 109 -3.19 -10.32 13.53
N ALA A 110 -2.32 -9.98 14.50
CA ALA A 110 -2.43 -10.48 15.88
C ALA A 110 -3.73 -10.02 16.56
N ALA A 111 -4.09 -8.75 16.44
CA ALA A 111 -5.34 -8.21 16.97
C ALA A 111 -6.57 -8.89 16.34
N ARG A 112 -6.58 -9.05 15.01
CA ARG A 112 -7.64 -9.72 14.26
C ARG A 112 -7.82 -11.18 14.69
N LEU A 113 -6.72 -11.94 14.76
CA LEU A 113 -6.74 -13.34 15.20
C LEU A 113 -7.17 -13.47 16.65
N ALA A 114 -6.68 -12.60 17.53
CA ALA A 114 -7.07 -12.59 18.93
C ALA A 114 -8.59 -12.40 19.09
N GLY A 115 -9.17 -11.43 18.40
CA GLY A 115 -10.62 -11.22 18.39
C GLY A 115 -11.40 -12.43 17.88
N ALA A 116 -10.97 -13.03 16.77
CA ALA A 116 -11.65 -14.19 16.17
C ALA A 116 -11.52 -15.49 17.00
N LEU A 117 -10.44 -15.65 17.77
CA LEU A 117 -10.15 -16.86 18.54
C LEU A 117 -10.56 -16.73 20.02
N GLY A 118 -10.95 -15.54 20.50
CA GLY A 118 -11.14 -15.26 21.91
C GLY A 118 -9.82 -15.26 22.69
N ALA A 119 -8.72 -14.90 22.04
CA ALA A 119 -7.38 -14.85 22.60
C ALA A 119 -7.00 -13.43 23.03
N LYS A 120 -5.84 -13.27 23.66
CA LYS A 120 -5.23 -11.97 23.96
C LYS A 120 -4.09 -11.68 22.99
N ALA A 121 -4.15 -10.56 22.27
CA ALA A 121 -3.00 -10.07 21.52
C ALA A 121 -1.95 -9.50 22.49
N VAL A 122 -0.67 -9.90 22.31
CA VAL A 122 0.45 -9.44 23.14
C VAL A 122 1.32 -8.51 22.31
N ILE A 123 0.80 -7.32 22.05
CA ILE A 123 1.50 -6.28 21.30
C ILE A 123 2.40 -5.51 22.25
N THR A 124 3.69 -5.35 21.90
CA THR A 124 4.72 -4.72 22.73
C THR A 124 5.35 -3.48 22.10
N THR A 125 4.90 -3.08 20.93
CA THR A 125 5.42 -1.92 20.21
C THR A 125 5.06 -0.64 20.97
N ALA A 126 6.04 0.22 21.25
CA ALA A 126 5.86 1.39 22.11
C ALA A 126 4.73 2.32 21.66
N THR A 127 4.59 2.57 20.36
CA THR A 127 3.51 3.41 19.81
C THR A 127 2.13 2.80 20.07
N ASP A 128 1.96 1.48 19.87
CA ASP A 128 0.68 0.80 20.12
C ASP A 128 0.33 0.77 21.61
N VAL A 129 1.31 0.46 22.49
CA VAL A 129 1.10 0.40 23.94
C VAL A 129 0.71 1.75 24.54
N ASN A 130 1.27 2.84 23.97
CA ASN A 130 0.98 4.21 24.42
C ASN A 130 -0.17 4.87 23.63
N GLY A 131 -0.85 4.14 22.75
CA GLY A 131 -1.94 4.69 21.93
C GLY A 131 -1.51 5.85 21.01
N LYS A 132 -0.25 5.86 20.59
CA LYS A 132 0.31 6.89 19.72
C LYS A 132 0.23 6.50 18.24
N PHE A 133 0.22 7.48 17.37
CA PHE A 133 0.12 7.28 15.92
C PHE A 133 1.30 6.48 15.36
N ALA A 134 1.05 5.26 14.95
CA ALA A 134 2.00 4.41 14.25
C ALA A 134 2.02 4.76 12.75
N VAL A 135 2.79 5.78 12.39
CA VAL A 135 2.80 6.42 11.06
C VAL A 135 3.11 5.45 9.92
N ASP A 136 3.99 4.50 10.13
CA ASP A 136 4.39 3.50 9.14
C ASP A 136 3.33 2.40 8.96
N ALA A 137 2.69 1.96 10.04
CA ALA A 137 1.57 1.03 9.98
C ALA A 137 0.38 1.65 9.24
N TRP A 138 0.02 2.88 9.59
CA TRP A 138 -1.07 3.60 8.95
C TRP A 138 -0.80 3.83 7.45
N ALA A 139 0.42 4.24 7.10
CA ALA A 139 0.81 4.45 5.71
C ALA A 139 0.67 3.16 4.88
N ALA A 140 1.11 2.02 5.43
CA ALA A 140 0.98 0.72 4.77
C ALA A 140 -0.48 0.31 4.58
N GLN A 141 -1.33 0.45 5.61
CA GLN A 141 -2.76 0.12 5.55
C GLN A 141 -3.52 0.97 4.53
N ASN A 142 -3.14 2.23 4.36
CA ASN A 142 -3.78 3.18 3.45
C ASN A 142 -3.13 3.24 2.06
N GLY A 143 -2.13 2.40 1.78
CA GLY A 143 -1.40 2.38 0.51
C GLY A 143 -0.63 3.66 0.21
N CYS A 144 -0.22 4.38 1.27
CA CYS A 144 0.60 5.58 1.16
C CYS A 144 2.08 5.21 1.05
N ALA A 145 2.80 5.84 0.14
CA ALA A 145 4.25 5.78 0.12
C ALA A 145 4.83 6.65 1.23
N ILE A 146 5.85 6.16 1.92
CA ILE A 146 6.66 6.93 2.87
C ILE A 146 7.88 7.43 2.11
N GLU A 147 8.04 8.74 2.00
CA GLU A 147 9.14 9.32 1.23
C GLU A 147 10.50 9.10 1.90
N ASP A 148 10.56 9.25 3.22
CA ASP A 148 11.78 9.07 4.01
C ASP A 148 11.53 8.21 5.27
N PHE A 149 12.07 7.02 5.26
CA PHE A 149 11.95 6.09 6.39
C PHE A 149 12.79 6.49 7.62
N ALA A 150 13.85 7.30 7.44
CA ALA A 150 14.60 7.82 8.57
C ALA A 150 13.76 8.86 9.32
N LEU A 151 13.04 9.71 8.59
CA LEU A 151 12.08 10.65 9.18
C LEU A 151 10.89 9.91 9.82
N ALA A 152 10.39 8.83 9.22
CA ALA A 152 9.33 8.01 9.84
C ALA A 152 9.79 7.39 11.17
N LYS A 153 11.04 6.90 11.25
CA LYS A 153 11.63 6.39 12.48
C LYS A 153 11.80 7.50 13.53
N ARG A 154 12.24 8.69 13.10
CA ARG A 154 12.37 9.88 13.98
C ARG A 154 10.99 10.28 14.52
N PHE A 155 9.96 10.33 13.66
CA PHE A 155 8.60 10.65 14.05
C PHE A 155 8.07 9.67 15.11
N ALA A 156 8.28 8.35 14.90
CA ALA A 156 7.87 7.32 15.85
C ALA A 156 8.58 7.41 17.22
N ALA A 157 9.77 7.98 17.28
CA ALA A 157 10.48 8.24 18.53
C ALA A 157 9.95 9.51 19.23
N GLU A 158 9.84 10.62 18.49
CA GLU A 158 9.45 11.92 19.06
C GLU A 158 7.98 11.95 19.52
N ILE A 159 7.08 11.23 18.84
CA ILE A 159 5.65 11.19 19.21
C ILE A 159 5.40 10.51 20.58
N LEU A 160 6.35 9.76 21.09
CA LEU A 160 6.27 9.18 22.42
C LEU A 160 6.46 10.23 23.52
N GLU A 161 7.19 11.31 23.22
CA GLU A 161 7.58 12.33 24.17
C GLU A 161 6.65 13.57 24.12
N HIS A 162 6.15 13.92 22.94
CA HIS A 162 5.29 15.09 22.74
C HIS A 162 4.39 14.93 21.53
N ASP A 163 3.32 15.72 21.46
CA ASP A 163 2.42 15.71 20.32
C ASP A 163 3.09 16.40 19.10
N LEU A 164 2.89 15.83 17.90
CA LEU A 164 3.49 16.28 16.66
C LEU A 164 2.42 16.84 15.70
N PRO A 165 2.74 17.89 14.91
CA PRO A 165 1.83 18.44 13.92
C PRO A 165 1.52 17.48 12.78
N LEU A 166 0.25 17.51 12.33
CA LEU A 166 -0.26 16.84 11.15
C LEU A 166 -0.99 17.84 10.27
N CYS A 167 -0.60 17.87 8.99
CA CYS A 167 -1.28 18.59 7.92
C CYS A 167 -1.72 17.61 6.82
N SER A 168 -2.86 17.87 6.18
CA SER A 168 -3.37 17.02 5.10
C SER A 168 -4.01 17.85 3.99
N GLU A 169 -3.73 17.49 2.72
CA GLU A 169 -4.48 18.01 1.55
C GLU A 169 -5.90 17.49 1.49
N PHE A 170 -6.15 16.34 2.11
CA PHE A 170 -7.44 15.65 2.08
C PHE A 170 -8.24 15.92 3.36
N PRO A 171 -9.57 15.88 3.31
CA PRO A 171 -10.39 15.96 4.50
C PRO A 171 -9.98 14.89 5.52
N VAL A 172 -9.83 15.30 6.77
CA VAL A 172 -9.48 14.41 7.88
C VAL A 172 -10.75 14.11 8.68
N CYS A 173 -11.06 12.81 8.78
CA CYS A 173 -12.18 12.34 9.63
C CYS A 173 -11.71 12.25 11.07
N PRO A 174 -12.35 12.96 12.02
CA PRO A 174 -12.02 12.85 13.44
C PRO A 174 -12.46 11.49 14.01
N PRO A 175 -11.86 11.05 15.14
CA PRO A 175 -10.82 11.75 15.90
C PRO A 175 -9.44 11.61 15.25
N LEU A 176 -8.54 12.57 15.56
CA LEU A 176 -7.10 12.42 15.27
C LEU A 176 -6.53 11.29 16.15
N PRO A 177 -5.49 10.58 15.68
CA PRO A 177 -4.83 9.56 16.49
C PRO A 177 -4.01 10.18 17.61
N GLY A 178 -3.74 9.40 18.64
CA GLY A 178 -2.98 9.88 19.80
C GLY A 178 -1.59 10.40 19.42
N GLY A 179 -1.21 11.53 20.01
CA GLY A 179 0.09 12.14 19.81
C GLY A 179 0.21 13.03 18.58
N VAL A 180 -0.88 13.32 17.84
CA VAL A 180 -0.86 14.31 16.76
C VAL A 180 -1.88 15.41 16.99
N VAL A 181 -1.54 16.61 16.51
CA VAL A 181 -2.38 17.79 16.52
C VAL A 181 -2.49 18.36 15.11
N ALA A 182 -3.67 18.85 14.72
CA ALA A 182 -3.84 19.52 13.43
C ALA A 182 -3.09 20.85 13.44
N ALA A 183 -2.14 21.04 12.52
CA ALA A 183 -1.42 22.29 12.35
C ALA A 183 -0.86 22.40 10.93
N GLU A 184 -0.72 23.62 10.44
CA GLU A 184 -0.17 23.93 9.10
C GLU A 184 1.28 24.35 9.13
N GLU A 185 1.88 24.53 10.32
CA GLU A 185 3.28 24.93 10.52
C GLU A 185 3.88 24.28 11.77
N GLY A 186 5.19 24.24 11.84
CA GLY A 186 5.93 23.69 12.99
C GLY A 186 7.35 23.27 12.61
N PRO A 187 8.19 22.94 13.60
CA PRO A 187 9.59 22.55 13.34
C PRO A 187 9.69 21.16 12.69
N PHE A 188 8.82 20.22 13.06
CA PHE A 188 8.76 18.87 12.51
C PHE A 188 7.34 18.35 12.56
N GLY A 189 6.86 17.70 11.50
CA GLY A 189 5.51 17.14 11.44
C GLY A 189 5.31 16.21 10.28
N VAL A 190 4.10 15.62 10.19
CA VAL A 190 3.68 14.73 9.12
C VAL A 190 2.72 15.45 8.18
N TYR A 191 2.96 15.30 6.88
CA TYR A 191 2.12 15.81 5.82
C TYR A 191 1.54 14.66 5.00
N ILE A 192 0.23 14.63 4.83
CA ILE A 192 -0.50 13.63 4.04
C ILE A 192 -1.02 14.31 2.79
N GLY A 193 -0.42 14.02 1.63
CA GLY A 193 -0.80 14.68 0.39
C GLY A 193 -0.10 14.15 -0.85
N CYS A 194 -0.60 14.59 -2.00
CA CYS A 194 -0.05 14.24 -3.31
C CYS A 194 0.97 15.26 -3.83
N ARG A 195 1.13 16.41 -3.14
CA ARG A 195 2.06 17.47 -3.52
C ARG A 195 3.41 17.30 -2.86
N THR A 196 4.42 17.97 -3.44
CA THR A 196 5.79 18.01 -2.90
C THR A 196 5.99 19.16 -1.90
N GLU A 197 4.93 19.58 -1.23
CA GLU A 197 4.97 20.66 -0.25
C GLU A 197 5.61 20.22 1.05
N SER A 198 6.19 21.19 1.77
CA SER A 198 6.84 20.99 3.05
C SER A 198 6.34 22.05 4.03
N PRO A 199 5.15 21.85 4.65
CA PRO A 199 4.56 22.84 5.56
C PRO A 199 5.36 22.99 6.86
N PHE A 200 6.19 22.01 7.21
CA PHE A 200 7.01 22.03 8.43
C PHE A 200 8.48 22.27 8.11
N GLY A 201 9.24 22.74 9.08
CA GLY A 201 10.70 22.90 8.94
C GLY A 201 11.40 21.60 8.52
N VAL A 202 10.94 20.47 9.07
CA VAL A 202 11.22 19.12 8.57
C VAL A 202 9.89 18.42 8.37
N THR A 203 9.60 17.93 7.16
CA THR A 203 8.33 17.32 6.82
C THR A 203 8.48 15.84 6.49
N LEU A 204 7.83 14.97 7.26
CA LEU A 204 7.60 13.58 6.87
C LEU A 204 6.41 13.52 5.91
N ARG A 205 6.64 13.17 4.65
CA ARG A 205 5.56 13.04 3.66
C ARG A 205 5.06 11.61 3.57
N LEU A 206 3.73 11.47 3.75
CA LEU A 206 2.97 10.26 3.44
C LEU A 206 2.17 10.52 2.17
N ILE A 207 2.48 9.82 1.11
CA ILE A 207 1.97 10.11 -0.24
C ILE A 207 0.93 9.06 -0.63
N PRO A 208 -0.37 9.37 -0.57
CA PRO A 208 -1.42 8.45 -1.01
C PRO A 208 -1.44 8.33 -2.53
N ARG A 209 -1.70 7.12 -3.03
CA ARG A 209 -1.85 6.87 -4.48
C ARG A 209 -3.22 7.29 -4.96
N LYS A 210 -3.43 8.60 -5.14
CA LYS A 210 -4.72 9.21 -5.48
C LYS A 210 -4.68 10.07 -6.74
N LEU A 211 -3.57 10.05 -7.50
CA LEU A 211 -3.47 10.76 -8.76
C LEU A 211 -3.59 9.80 -9.94
N ARG A 212 -4.61 10.02 -10.77
CA ARG A 212 -4.78 9.35 -12.06
C ARG A 212 -4.18 10.21 -13.16
N VAL A 213 -3.38 9.58 -14.05
CA VAL A 213 -2.73 10.23 -15.18
C VAL A 213 -3.43 9.87 -16.47
N GLY A 214 -3.94 10.85 -17.20
CA GLY A 214 -4.48 10.68 -18.54
C GLY A 214 -3.39 10.86 -19.59
N LEU A 215 -3.19 9.87 -20.43
CA LEU A 215 -2.18 9.88 -21.49
C LEU A 215 -2.79 9.82 -22.88
N GLY A 216 -2.28 10.68 -23.75
CA GLY A 216 -2.42 10.55 -25.20
C GLY A 216 -1.03 10.63 -25.83
N CYS A 217 -0.75 9.81 -26.83
CA CYS A 217 0.51 9.84 -27.54
C CYS A 217 0.33 9.47 -29.01
N ARG A 218 1.30 9.80 -29.85
CA ARG A 218 1.34 9.31 -31.23
C ARG A 218 1.62 7.80 -31.23
N ARG A 219 1.24 7.11 -32.31
CA ARG A 219 1.59 5.71 -32.48
C ARG A 219 3.11 5.56 -32.60
N GLY A 220 3.67 4.55 -31.91
CA GLY A 220 5.11 4.31 -31.87
C GLY A 220 5.88 5.26 -30.95
N THR A 221 5.23 6.01 -30.06
CA THR A 221 5.92 6.83 -29.05
C THR A 221 6.71 5.94 -28.09
N GLU A 222 7.99 6.23 -27.93
CA GLU A 222 8.89 5.47 -27.06
C GLU A 222 8.56 5.64 -25.57
N GLN A 223 8.85 4.60 -24.77
CA GLN A 223 8.69 4.60 -23.31
C GLN A 223 9.31 5.82 -22.65
N ALA A 224 10.57 6.13 -22.98
CA ALA A 224 11.34 7.23 -22.39
C ALA A 224 10.67 8.60 -22.63
N ALA A 225 10.06 8.82 -23.80
CA ALA A 225 9.35 10.05 -24.10
C ALA A 225 8.10 10.22 -23.22
N ILE A 226 7.35 9.13 -23.00
CA ILE A 226 6.16 9.12 -22.14
C ILE A 226 6.56 9.39 -20.68
N GLU A 227 7.56 8.69 -20.17
CA GLU A 227 8.05 8.89 -18.79
C GLU A 227 8.57 10.31 -18.58
N THR A 228 9.32 10.86 -19.54
CA THR A 228 9.83 12.23 -19.50
C THR A 228 8.70 13.24 -19.44
N ALA A 229 7.66 13.09 -20.25
CA ALA A 229 6.50 13.97 -20.27
C ALA A 229 5.75 13.92 -18.91
N VAL A 230 5.51 12.72 -18.38
CA VAL A 230 4.85 12.56 -17.05
C VAL A 230 5.70 13.20 -15.96
N ARG A 231 7.00 12.91 -15.89
CA ARG A 231 7.92 13.48 -14.88
C ARG A 231 7.98 15.00 -14.95
N GLN A 232 7.98 15.57 -16.16
CA GLN A 232 8.00 17.01 -16.37
C GLN A 232 6.70 17.65 -15.84
N VAL A 233 5.52 17.13 -16.23
CA VAL A 233 4.22 17.64 -15.78
C VAL A 233 4.12 17.57 -14.24
N PHE A 234 4.54 16.48 -13.64
CA PHE A 234 4.50 16.32 -12.18
C PHE A 234 5.41 17.33 -11.49
N ARG A 235 6.63 17.51 -11.97
CA ARG A 235 7.59 18.48 -11.41
C ARG A 235 7.05 19.91 -11.51
N GLU A 236 6.55 20.32 -12.69
CA GLU A 236 6.06 21.68 -12.92
C GLU A 236 4.81 22.01 -12.08
N ASN A 237 4.00 21.00 -11.75
CA ASN A 237 2.81 21.16 -10.93
C ASN A 237 3.03 20.76 -9.45
N ARG A 238 4.28 20.54 -9.03
CA ARG A 238 4.66 20.14 -7.66
C ARG A 238 3.92 18.90 -7.15
N LEU A 239 3.73 17.91 -8.01
CA LEU A 239 3.08 16.64 -7.69
C LEU A 239 4.10 15.54 -7.47
N ALA A 240 3.85 14.68 -6.50
CA ALA A 240 4.69 13.53 -6.20
C ALA A 240 4.39 12.37 -7.16
N LEU A 241 5.40 11.83 -7.86
CA LEU A 241 5.23 10.68 -8.76
C LEU A 241 4.71 9.43 -8.02
N ALA A 242 5.07 9.28 -6.75
CA ALA A 242 4.57 8.19 -5.91
C ALA A 242 3.06 8.23 -5.68
N ALA A 243 2.41 9.38 -5.92
CA ALA A 243 0.97 9.53 -5.82
C ALA A 243 0.19 8.93 -6.99
N ILE A 244 0.86 8.48 -8.07
CA ILE A 244 0.19 7.92 -9.23
C ILE A 244 -0.50 6.60 -8.87
N SER A 245 -1.84 6.59 -8.97
CA SER A 245 -2.68 5.39 -8.79
C SER A 245 -2.76 4.57 -10.08
N GLY A 246 -2.67 5.21 -11.24
CA GLY A 246 -2.73 4.55 -12.53
C GLY A 246 -2.77 5.52 -13.70
N VAL A 247 -2.73 4.94 -14.90
CA VAL A 247 -2.77 5.64 -16.19
C VAL A 247 -4.07 5.32 -16.89
N SER A 248 -4.69 6.32 -17.50
CA SER A 248 -5.92 6.20 -18.28
C SER A 248 -5.73 6.71 -19.71
N SER A 249 -6.29 6.00 -20.70
CA SER A 249 -6.24 6.41 -22.10
C SER A 249 -7.46 5.87 -22.88
N ILE A 250 -7.50 6.13 -24.18
CA ILE A 250 -8.49 5.55 -25.08
C ILE A 250 -8.09 4.11 -25.46
N ASP A 251 -9.07 3.25 -25.75
CA ASP A 251 -8.89 1.85 -26.16
C ASP A 251 -8.02 1.66 -27.41
N LEU A 252 -7.99 2.63 -28.31
CA LEU A 252 -7.06 2.67 -29.45
C LEU A 252 -5.56 2.63 -29.06
N LYS A 253 -5.26 2.78 -27.77
CA LYS A 253 -3.90 2.76 -27.18
C LYS A 253 -3.62 1.53 -26.33
N GLN A 254 -4.54 0.57 -26.27
CA GLN A 254 -4.39 -0.64 -25.46
C GLN A 254 -3.24 -1.56 -25.90
N ASP A 255 -2.80 -1.43 -27.16
CA ASP A 255 -1.72 -2.17 -27.78
C ASP A 255 -0.45 -1.32 -28.03
N GLU A 256 -0.40 -0.08 -27.50
CA GLU A 256 0.73 0.84 -27.71
C GLU A 256 1.95 0.39 -26.88
N PRO A 257 3.03 -0.14 -27.51
CA PRO A 257 4.12 -0.78 -26.78
C PRO A 257 4.82 0.14 -25.78
N GLY A 258 5.08 1.41 -26.18
CA GLY A 258 5.78 2.37 -25.32
C GLY A 258 4.95 2.77 -24.09
N LEU A 259 3.63 2.92 -24.25
CA LEU A 259 2.73 3.23 -23.12
C LEU A 259 2.68 2.05 -22.14
N LEU A 260 2.50 0.84 -22.65
CA LEU A 260 2.48 -0.37 -21.83
C LEU A 260 3.83 -0.62 -21.13
N ALA A 261 4.94 -0.34 -21.80
CA ALA A 261 6.28 -0.45 -21.23
C ALA A 261 6.48 0.56 -20.09
N ALA A 262 6.08 1.83 -20.29
CA ALA A 262 6.13 2.85 -19.24
C ALA A 262 5.28 2.45 -18.02
N CYS A 263 4.07 1.93 -18.23
CA CYS A 263 3.20 1.46 -17.17
C CYS A 263 3.84 0.30 -16.38
N ARG A 264 4.39 -0.70 -17.07
CA ARG A 264 5.06 -1.84 -16.42
C ARG A 264 6.29 -1.41 -15.61
N ALA A 265 7.15 -0.58 -16.19
CA ALA A 265 8.39 -0.14 -15.56
C ALA A 265 8.15 0.67 -14.26
N ASN A 266 7.03 1.39 -14.18
CA ASN A 266 6.69 2.24 -13.05
C ASN A 266 5.59 1.63 -12.13
N GLY A 267 5.10 0.43 -12.41
CA GLY A 267 4.03 -0.21 -11.65
C GLY A 267 2.67 0.53 -11.75
N TRP A 268 2.45 1.29 -12.82
CA TRP A 268 1.19 1.99 -13.05
C TRP A 268 0.16 1.06 -13.68
N GLN A 269 -1.02 0.99 -13.10
CA GLN A 269 -2.13 0.25 -13.71
C GLN A 269 -2.70 1.03 -14.90
N ALA A 270 -2.71 0.41 -16.08
CA ALA A 270 -3.30 1.01 -17.28
C ALA A 270 -4.80 0.68 -17.36
N ARG A 271 -5.62 1.69 -17.67
CA ARG A 271 -7.05 1.55 -17.96
C ARG A 271 -7.39 2.21 -19.29
N PHE A 272 -8.18 1.52 -20.11
CA PHE A 272 -8.54 1.98 -21.42
C PHE A 272 -10.05 2.10 -21.56
N TYR A 273 -10.51 3.18 -22.17
CA TYR A 273 -11.93 3.50 -22.32
C TYR A 273 -12.27 3.70 -23.80
N SER A 274 -13.46 3.27 -24.21
CA SER A 274 -13.96 3.51 -25.55
C SER A 274 -14.25 4.99 -25.82
N ALA A 275 -14.25 5.39 -27.08
CA ALA A 275 -14.64 6.74 -27.48
C ALA A 275 -16.06 7.13 -26.97
N ALA A 276 -16.99 6.17 -26.92
CA ALA A 276 -18.34 6.39 -26.38
C ALA A 276 -18.30 6.71 -24.89
N GLN A 277 -17.53 5.95 -24.11
CA GLN A 277 -17.35 6.19 -22.68
C GLN A 277 -16.72 7.57 -22.42
N LEU A 278 -15.69 7.94 -23.16
CA LEU A 278 -15.03 9.24 -23.00
C LEU A 278 -15.93 10.41 -23.38
N ARG A 279 -16.77 10.28 -24.43
CA ARG A 279 -17.76 11.32 -24.77
C ARG A 279 -18.81 11.53 -23.71
N ALA A 280 -19.17 10.49 -22.99
CA ALA A 280 -20.16 10.56 -21.91
C ALA A 280 -19.66 11.29 -20.65
N VAL A 281 -18.35 11.55 -20.52
CA VAL A 281 -17.81 12.29 -19.38
C VAL A 281 -18.26 13.75 -19.45
N PRO A 282 -19.00 14.26 -18.46
CA PRO A 282 -19.49 15.64 -18.47
C PRO A 282 -18.34 16.61 -18.17
N GLY A 283 -18.43 17.81 -18.73
CA GLY A 283 -17.48 18.90 -18.49
C GLY A 283 -17.05 19.64 -19.75
N SER A 284 -16.29 20.72 -19.54
CA SER A 284 -15.63 21.48 -20.61
C SER A 284 -14.16 21.08 -20.68
N PHE A 285 -13.70 20.68 -21.84
CA PHE A 285 -12.37 20.13 -22.04
C PHE A 285 -11.61 20.90 -23.12
N THR A 286 -10.29 20.87 -23.06
CA THR A 286 -9.42 21.49 -24.07
C THR A 286 -9.44 20.68 -25.36
N GLY A 287 -10.37 21.02 -26.27
CA GLY A 287 -10.62 20.30 -27.52
C GLY A 287 -9.45 20.33 -28.49
N SER A 288 -9.33 19.28 -29.30
CA SER A 288 -8.42 19.19 -30.43
C SER A 288 -9.14 18.61 -31.65
N ARG A 289 -9.24 19.41 -32.72
CA ARG A 289 -9.87 18.96 -33.99
C ARG A 289 -9.19 17.73 -34.57
N PHE A 290 -7.86 17.69 -34.50
CA PHE A 290 -7.08 16.54 -34.97
C PHE A 290 -7.38 15.27 -34.13
N VAL A 291 -7.42 15.38 -32.81
CA VAL A 291 -7.75 14.24 -31.97
C VAL A 291 -9.18 13.78 -32.23
N ALA A 292 -10.13 14.70 -32.39
CA ALA A 292 -11.51 14.37 -32.71
C ALA A 292 -11.67 13.61 -34.02
N SER A 293 -10.91 13.98 -35.08
CA SER A 293 -10.97 13.29 -36.37
C SER A 293 -10.42 11.88 -36.33
N VAL A 294 -9.45 11.59 -35.44
CA VAL A 294 -8.80 10.27 -35.35
C VAL A 294 -9.49 9.36 -34.34
N THR A 295 -9.96 9.92 -33.23
CA THR A 295 -10.46 9.12 -32.09
C THR A 295 -11.97 9.23 -31.88
N GLY A 296 -12.60 10.15 -32.57
CA GLY A 296 -14.02 10.49 -32.33
C GLY A 296 -14.28 11.25 -31.02
N VAL A 297 -13.23 11.69 -30.34
CA VAL A 297 -13.31 12.43 -29.04
C VAL A 297 -12.36 13.62 -29.11
N ASP A 298 -12.82 14.79 -28.73
CA ASP A 298 -12.06 16.04 -28.78
C ASP A 298 -10.91 16.13 -27.78
N ASN A 299 -11.02 15.40 -26.65
CA ASN A 299 -10.00 15.34 -25.62
C ASN A 299 -9.98 13.94 -24.98
N VAL A 300 -8.89 13.20 -25.17
CA VAL A 300 -8.74 11.87 -24.59
C VAL A 300 -8.24 11.93 -23.16
N CYS A 301 -7.16 12.66 -22.89
CA CYS A 301 -6.45 12.57 -21.59
C CYS A 301 -7.29 13.14 -20.43
N GLU A 302 -7.93 14.31 -20.57
CA GLU A 302 -8.76 14.88 -19.51
C GLU A 302 -10.02 14.05 -19.26
N ARG A 303 -10.69 13.59 -20.33
CA ARG A 303 -11.87 12.74 -20.19
C ARG A 303 -11.53 11.39 -19.56
N ALA A 304 -10.39 10.80 -19.92
CA ALA A 304 -9.97 9.50 -19.40
C ALA A 304 -9.67 9.55 -17.89
N VAL A 305 -9.07 10.62 -17.37
CA VAL A 305 -8.82 10.76 -15.93
C VAL A 305 -10.09 11.01 -15.12
N LEU A 306 -11.11 11.63 -15.74
CA LEU A 306 -12.37 11.96 -15.09
C LEU A 306 -13.46 10.89 -15.27
N TYR A 307 -13.23 9.85 -16.04
CA TYR A 307 -14.20 8.75 -16.28
C TYR A 307 -14.44 7.99 -14.99
N GLY A 308 -14.16 8.06 -13.96
CA GLY A 308 -14.52 7.46 -12.68
C GLY A 308 -14.79 8.46 -11.59
N GLY A 309 -14.99 9.73 -11.99
CA GLY A 309 -15.10 10.85 -11.06
C GLY A 309 -13.73 11.40 -10.65
N GLY A 310 -13.74 12.37 -9.78
CA GLY A 310 -12.55 13.05 -9.31
C GLY A 310 -12.48 14.52 -9.73
N ARG A 311 -11.38 15.17 -9.38
CA ARG A 311 -11.13 16.59 -9.64
C ARG A 311 -9.93 16.75 -10.56
N LEU A 312 -10.08 17.46 -11.68
CA LEU A 312 -8.95 17.77 -12.57
C LEU A 312 -8.00 18.73 -11.84
N LEU A 313 -6.77 18.30 -11.63
CA LEU A 313 -5.69 19.11 -11.04
C LEU A 313 -4.84 19.79 -12.12
N VAL A 314 -4.52 19.03 -13.17
CA VAL A 314 -3.70 19.51 -14.28
C VAL A 314 -4.45 19.27 -15.57
N GLN A 315 -4.81 20.38 -16.25
CA GLN A 315 -5.38 20.35 -17.60
C GLN A 315 -4.35 19.77 -18.58
N LYS A 316 -4.81 19.36 -19.74
CA LYS A 316 -4.00 18.78 -20.80
C LYS A 316 -2.76 19.63 -21.12
N GLN A 317 -1.60 19.09 -20.89
CA GLN A 317 -0.30 19.60 -21.33
C GLN A 317 0.25 18.74 -22.45
N ALA A 318 0.82 19.34 -23.49
CA ALA A 318 1.37 18.67 -24.64
C ALA A 318 2.90 18.83 -24.67
N LEU A 319 3.63 17.74 -24.62
CA LEU A 319 5.08 17.70 -24.51
C LEU A 319 5.63 16.62 -25.46
N GLY A 320 6.40 17.01 -26.47
CA GLY A 320 7.09 16.07 -27.35
C GLY A 320 6.19 15.03 -28.06
N GLY A 321 4.92 15.38 -28.34
CA GLY A 321 3.95 14.46 -28.95
C GLY A 321 3.20 13.57 -27.97
N VAL A 322 3.44 13.73 -26.67
CA VAL A 322 2.68 13.15 -25.57
C VAL A 322 1.77 14.21 -24.94
N THR A 323 0.55 13.86 -24.63
CA THR A 323 -0.38 14.71 -23.86
C THR A 323 -0.63 14.08 -22.51
N VAL A 324 -0.55 14.90 -21.46
CA VAL A 324 -0.71 14.49 -20.08
C VAL A 324 -1.76 15.36 -19.40
N ALA A 325 -2.69 14.75 -18.66
CA ALA A 325 -3.58 15.41 -17.73
C ALA A 325 -3.56 14.67 -16.39
N VAL A 326 -3.85 15.33 -15.29
CA VAL A 326 -3.87 14.70 -13.96
C VAL A 326 -5.15 15.05 -13.23
N ALA A 327 -5.81 14.02 -12.69
CA ALA A 327 -6.94 14.18 -11.78
C ALA A 327 -6.70 13.51 -10.44
N GLU A 328 -7.25 14.08 -9.40
CA GLU A 328 -7.25 13.56 -8.03
C GLU A 328 -8.51 12.73 -7.80
N GLU A 329 -8.34 11.52 -7.29
CA GLU A 329 -9.44 10.65 -6.86
C GLU A 329 -9.97 11.11 -5.48
N PRO A 330 -11.28 11.09 -5.25
CA PRO A 330 -11.84 11.42 -3.94
C PRO A 330 -11.28 10.50 -2.87
N TRP A 331 -10.86 11.07 -1.76
CA TRP A 331 -10.36 10.33 -0.61
C TRP A 331 -10.49 11.14 0.68
N GLU A 332 -10.59 10.44 1.79
CA GLU A 332 -10.61 11.01 3.14
C GLU A 332 -9.59 10.28 4.00
N VAL A 333 -8.90 11.03 4.85
CA VAL A 333 -7.96 10.49 5.83
C VAL A 333 -8.73 9.98 7.04
N ARG A 334 -8.59 8.69 7.33
CA ARG A 334 -9.19 8.01 8.48
C ARG A 334 -8.12 7.30 9.28
N PHE A 335 -8.20 7.37 10.60
CA PHE A 335 -7.18 6.83 11.51
C PHE A 335 -7.65 5.62 12.33
N GLY A 336 -8.80 5.10 12.06
CA GLY A 336 -9.39 3.94 12.74
C GLY A 336 -10.14 3.03 11.82
#